data_d0410903abbfb6cc762f83a2fce6ea44
#
_entry.id   d0410903abbfb6cc762f83a2fce6ea44
#
_cell.length_a   1.000
_cell.length_b   1.000
_cell.length_c   1.000
_cell.angle_alpha   90.00
_cell.angle_beta   90.00
_cell.angle_gamma   90.00
#
_symmetry.space_group_name_H-M   'P 1'
#
loop_
_entity.id
_entity.type
_entity.pdbx_description
1 polymer ?
#
loop_
_entity_poly.entity_id
_entity_poly.type
_entity_poly.pdbx_seq_one_letter_code
_entity_poly.pdbx_strand_id
1 'polypeptide(L)'
;GYAQACVDALRVISGKEFVLAGNLVEATPDAGSSVMYSSALKRLAVKLSKVCNDLRLLSSGPRCGLNEINLPPMQPGSSIMPGKVNPVIPEVVNQICFRVIGNDLTVTFAAEAGQLQLNVMEPVIVHAIISSIRMLLRGLTRLRVLCVDGITANEGHCKELVLGSIGIVTALNPVLGYENSAKVAKRALKENRSVYDLVLEEG
;
A
#
# COMPACT_ATOMS: atom_id res chain seq x y z
N GLY A 1 13.02 -6.31 46.62
CA GLY A 1 12.50 -7.60 46.39
C GLY A 1 12.96 -8.26 45.08
N TYR A 2 12.59 -9.50 44.86
CA TYR A 2 12.99 -10.32 43.72
C TYR A 2 12.68 -9.65 42.36
N ALA A 3 11.48 -9.13 42.20
CA ALA A 3 11.07 -8.51 40.93
C ALA A 3 11.96 -7.29 40.57
N GLN A 4 12.31 -6.45 41.54
CA GLN A 4 13.22 -5.33 41.28
C GLN A 4 14.61 -5.79 40.92
N ALA A 5 15.15 -6.80 41.60
CA ALA A 5 16.46 -7.37 41.30
C ALA A 5 16.51 -7.97 39.84
N CYS A 6 15.41 -8.61 39.39
CA CYS A 6 15.29 -9.06 38.00
C CYS A 6 15.34 -7.91 37.01
N VAL A 7 14.60 -6.82 37.26
CA VAL A 7 14.61 -5.62 36.42
C VAL A 7 16.01 -5.02 36.32
N ASP A 8 16.70 -4.89 37.44
CA ASP A 8 18.06 -4.32 37.50
C ASP A 8 19.06 -5.20 36.74
N ALA A 9 18.97 -6.52 36.85
CA ALA A 9 19.76 -7.46 36.10
C ALA A 9 19.48 -7.37 34.56
N LEU A 10 18.20 -7.27 34.20
CA LEU A 10 17.80 -7.12 32.78
C LEU A 10 18.32 -5.80 32.18
N ARG A 11 18.32 -4.70 32.93
CA ARG A 11 18.94 -3.44 32.48
C ARG A 11 20.42 -3.62 32.16
N VAL A 12 21.16 -4.29 33.04
CA VAL A 12 22.60 -4.54 32.85
C VAL A 12 22.86 -5.41 31.61
N ILE A 13 22.10 -6.52 31.49
CA ILE A 13 22.31 -7.50 30.40
C ILE A 13 21.92 -6.93 29.04
N SER A 14 20.81 -6.18 28.96
CA SER A 14 20.25 -5.70 27.69
C SER A 14 20.72 -4.32 27.28
N GLY A 15 21.24 -3.51 28.21
CA GLY A 15 21.53 -2.10 28.00
C GLY A 15 20.28 -1.23 27.76
N LYS A 16 19.08 -1.73 28.15
CA LYS A 16 17.80 -1.05 27.94
C LYS A 16 17.15 -0.63 29.23
N GLU A 17 16.40 0.44 29.18
CA GLU A 17 15.63 1.00 30.29
C GLU A 17 14.36 0.16 30.55
N PHE A 18 14.46 -0.87 31.40
CA PHE A 18 13.30 -1.59 31.90
C PHE A 18 12.81 -0.97 33.21
N VAL A 19 11.51 -0.96 33.42
CA VAL A 19 10.87 -0.55 34.66
C VAL A 19 9.95 -1.64 35.20
N LEU A 20 9.81 -1.73 36.49
CA LEU A 20 8.86 -2.64 37.10
C LEU A 20 7.43 -2.14 36.83
N ALA A 21 6.54 -3.03 36.38
CA ALA A 21 5.13 -2.68 36.18
C ALA A 21 4.46 -2.30 37.51
N GLY A 22 3.57 -1.31 37.47
CA GLY A 22 2.84 -0.85 38.67
C GLY A 22 1.87 -1.90 39.20
N ASN A 23 1.29 -2.71 38.33
CA ASN A 23 0.44 -3.86 38.69
C ASN A 23 0.97 -5.11 38.00
N LEU A 24 1.64 -5.98 38.75
CA LEU A 24 2.24 -7.21 38.19
C LEU A 24 1.20 -8.26 37.81
N VAL A 25 0.01 -8.23 38.41
CA VAL A 25 -1.07 -9.17 38.07
C VAL A 25 -1.64 -8.85 36.68
N GLU A 26 -1.92 -7.57 36.44
CA GLU A 26 -2.44 -7.10 35.15
C GLU A 26 -1.41 -7.21 34.04
N ALA A 27 -0.16 -6.83 34.30
CA ALA A 27 0.90 -6.83 33.31
C ALA A 27 1.32 -8.23 32.82
N THR A 28 1.00 -9.29 33.53
CA THR A 28 1.37 -10.66 33.15
C THR A 28 0.58 -11.18 31.93
N PRO A 29 -0.76 -11.01 31.87
CA PRO A 29 -1.54 -11.46 30.70
C PRO A 29 -1.68 -10.39 29.61
N ASP A 30 -1.30 -9.12 29.86
CA ASP A 30 -1.55 -8.03 28.93
C ASP A 30 -0.72 -8.15 27.65
N ALA A 31 -1.40 -8.26 26.52
CA ALA A 31 -0.82 -8.26 25.19
C ALA A 31 -1.18 -6.98 24.38
N GLY A 32 -1.66 -5.92 25.05
CA GLY A 32 -2.12 -4.69 24.39
C GLY A 32 -1.06 -4.02 23.51
N SER A 33 0.19 -3.98 23.97
CA SER A 33 1.32 -3.45 23.18
C SER A 33 1.55 -4.25 21.88
N SER A 34 1.42 -5.58 21.95
CA SER A 34 1.53 -6.46 20.78
C SER A 34 0.39 -6.24 19.79
N VAL A 35 -0.85 -6.04 20.26
CA VAL A 35 -2.01 -5.70 19.42
C VAL A 35 -1.80 -4.36 18.73
N MET A 36 -1.36 -3.32 19.45
CA MET A 36 -1.07 -2.01 18.86
C MET A 36 0.02 -2.09 17.79
N TYR A 37 1.10 -2.80 18.06
CA TYR A 37 2.20 -2.97 17.13
C TYR A 37 1.76 -3.73 15.86
N SER A 38 1.03 -4.83 16.02
CA SER A 38 0.45 -5.61 14.93
C SER A 38 -0.50 -4.77 14.08
N SER A 39 -1.34 -3.96 14.69
CA SER A 39 -2.25 -3.04 14.00
C SER A 39 -1.52 -1.97 13.18
N ALA A 40 -0.35 -1.51 13.65
CA ALA A 40 0.51 -0.62 12.86
C ALA A 40 1.07 -1.30 11.62
N LEU A 41 1.50 -2.56 11.71
CA LEU A 41 1.92 -3.37 10.58
C LEU A 41 0.77 -3.61 9.58
N LYS A 42 -0.43 -3.92 10.06
CA LYS A 42 -1.64 -4.02 9.24
C LYS A 42 -1.92 -2.71 8.49
N ARG A 43 -1.88 -1.58 9.17
CA ARG A 43 -2.08 -0.26 8.54
C ARG A 43 -1.09 -0.02 7.41
N LEU A 44 0.19 -0.36 7.61
CA LEU A 44 1.21 -0.29 6.56
C LEU A 44 0.87 -1.21 5.39
N ALA A 45 0.51 -2.47 5.68
CA ALA A 45 0.15 -3.46 4.66
C ALA A 45 -1.05 -3.01 3.80
N VAL A 46 -2.10 -2.45 4.41
CA VAL A 46 -3.26 -1.92 3.68
C VAL A 46 -2.85 -0.81 2.71
N LYS A 47 -2.04 0.15 3.16
CA LYS A 47 -1.55 1.23 2.29
C LYS A 47 -0.66 0.72 1.16
N LEU A 48 0.25 -0.19 1.48
CA LEU A 48 1.17 -0.76 0.51
C LEU A 48 0.43 -1.60 -0.55
N SER A 49 -0.57 -2.38 -0.12
CA SER A 49 -1.42 -3.15 -1.03
C SER A 49 -2.18 -2.23 -1.99
N LYS A 50 -2.69 -1.09 -1.50
CA LYS A 50 -3.35 -0.09 -2.36
C LYS A 50 -2.40 0.47 -3.41
N VAL A 51 -1.18 0.83 -3.03
CA VAL A 51 -0.16 1.31 -3.98
C VAL A 51 0.15 0.26 -5.03
N CYS A 52 0.32 -1.00 -4.63
CA CYS A 52 0.55 -2.11 -5.57
C CYS A 52 -0.62 -2.32 -6.54
N ASN A 53 -1.86 -2.16 -6.07
CA ASN A 53 -3.04 -2.24 -6.94
C ASN A 53 -3.03 -1.12 -7.98
N ASP A 54 -2.67 0.11 -7.60
CA ASP A 54 -2.55 1.23 -8.55
C ASP A 54 -1.45 0.98 -9.59
N LEU A 55 -0.27 0.54 -9.17
CA LEU A 55 0.82 0.21 -10.09
C LEU A 55 0.40 -0.85 -11.11
N ARG A 56 -0.34 -1.88 -10.66
CA ARG A 56 -0.87 -2.93 -11.55
C ARG A 56 -1.90 -2.37 -12.52
N LEU A 57 -2.78 -1.49 -12.06
CA LEU A 57 -3.82 -0.87 -12.88
C LEU A 57 -3.22 0.08 -13.93
N LEU A 58 -2.35 1.00 -13.50
CA LEU A 58 -1.71 2.00 -14.38
C LEU A 58 -0.82 1.34 -15.45
N SER A 59 -0.20 0.20 -15.15
CA SER A 59 0.64 -0.56 -16.08
C SER A 59 -0.14 -1.56 -16.93
N SER A 60 -1.46 -1.63 -16.80
CA SER A 60 -2.28 -2.57 -17.59
C SER A 60 -2.27 -2.23 -19.07
N GLY A 61 -2.15 -3.24 -19.91
CA GLY A 61 -2.12 -3.05 -21.36
C GLY A 61 -1.25 -4.10 -22.06
N PRO A 62 -0.58 -3.74 -23.16
CA PRO A 62 -0.31 -2.39 -23.71
C PRO A 62 -1.44 -1.76 -24.56
N ARG A 63 -2.41 -2.55 -25.03
CA ARG A 63 -3.47 -2.04 -25.93
C ARG A 63 -4.88 -2.04 -25.32
N CYS A 64 -5.11 -2.87 -24.33
CA CYS A 64 -6.41 -3.07 -23.69
C CYS A 64 -6.34 -2.76 -22.20
N GLY A 65 -5.77 -1.64 -21.81
CA GLY A 65 -5.62 -1.20 -20.43
C GLY A 65 -5.26 0.27 -20.37
N LEU A 66 -4.91 0.77 -19.20
CA LEU A 66 -4.57 2.19 -19.01
C LEU A 66 -3.23 2.56 -19.65
N ASN A 67 -2.25 1.67 -19.56
CA ASN A 67 -0.93 1.83 -20.21
C ASN A 67 -0.27 3.21 -19.97
N GLU A 68 -0.44 3.76 -18.79
CA GLU A 68 0.12 5.07 -18.42
C GLU A 68 1.59 4.98 -17.99
N ILE A 69 1.95 3.84 -17.40
CA ILE A 69 3.33 3.56 -16.94
C ILE A 69 3.79 2.17 -17.38
N ASN A 70 5.10 1.98 -17.41
CA ASN A 70 5.72 0.68 -17.61
C ASN A 70 6.44 0.25 -16.35
N LEU A 71 6.25 -1.02 -15.96
CA LEU A 71 7.00 -1.66 -14.89
C LEU A 71 8.13 -2.51 -15.48
N PRO A 72 9.28 -2.64 -14.80
CA PRO A 72 10.36 -3.53 -15.23
C PRO A 72 9.87 -4.98 -15.41
N PRO A 73 10.18 -5.64 -16.53
CA PRO A 73 9.83 -7.04 -16.74
C PRO A 73 10.71 -7.94 -15.87
N MET A 74 10.11 -8.68 -14.93
CA MET A 74 10.82 -9.52 -13.95
C MET A 74 10.76 -11.01 -14.25
N GLN A 75 9.89 -11.43 -15.15
CA GLN A 75 9.83 -12.80 -15.63
C GLN A 75 9.30 -12.85 -17.07
N PRO A 76 9.61 -13.88 -17.84
CA PRO A 76 8.93 -14.14 -19.10
C PRO A 76 7.42 -14.17 -18.88
N GLY A 77 6.67 -13.61 -19.82
CA GLY A 77 5.22 -13.71 -19.80
C GLY A 77 4.73 -15.16 -19.97
N SER A 78 3.49 -15.35 -20.36
CA SER A 78 2.94 -16.66 -20.68
C SER A 78 3.65 -17.29 -21.89
N SER A 79 3.89 -18.58 -21.87
CA SER A 79 4.35 -19.35 -23.03
C SER A 79 3.33 -19.32 -24.19
N ILE A 80 2.06 -19.01 -23.88
CA ILE A 80 0.95 -18.97 -24.86
C ILE A 80 0.79 -17.56 -25.47
N MET A 81 1.21 -16.50 -24.76
CA MET A 81 1.05 -15.11 -25.20
C MET A 81 2.42 -14.42 -25.26
N PRO A 82 3.10 -14.46 -26.43
CA PRO A 82 4.38 -13.77 -26.60
C PRO A 82 4.25 -12.27 -26.31
N GLY A 83 5.23 -11.71 -25.59
CA GLY A 83 5.24 -10.29 -25.24
C GLY A 83 4.37 -9.89 -24.03
N LYS A 84 3.66 -10.83 -23.40
CA LYS A 84 2.94 -10.55 -22.15
C LYS A 84 3.94 -10.33 -21.01
N VAL A 85 3.80 -9.21 -20.32
CA VAL A 85 4.53 -8.92 -19.08
C VAL A 85 3.51 -8.81 -17.92
N ASN A 86 3.71 -9.59 -16.87
CA ASN A 86 2.87 -9.53 -15.68
C ASN A 86 3.55 -8.65 -14.61
N PRO A 87 2.78 -7.85 -13.85
CA PRO A 87 3.29 -7.02 -12.76
C PRO A 87 3.58 -7.84 -11.48
N VAL A 88 4.45 -8.87 -11.61
CA VAL A 88 4.64 -9.91 -10.59
C VAL A 88 5.19 -9.40 -9.27
N ILE A 89 5.97 -8.31 -9.28
CA ILE A 89 6.50 -7.73 -8.04
C ILE A 89 5.39 -7.06 -7.22
N PRO A 90 4.54 -6.17 -7.76
CA PRO A 90 3.34 -5.72 -7.05
C PRO A 90 2.41 -6.86 -6.61
N GLU A 91 2.24 -7.90 -7.43
CA GLU A 91 1.40 -9.04 -7.09
C GLU A 91 1.89 -9.81 -5.86
N VAL A 92 3.18 -10.12 -5.78
CA VAL A 92 3.74 -10.80 -4.60
C VAL A 92 3.67 -9.92 -3.35
N VAL A 93 3.84 -8.60 -3.50
CA VAL A 93 3.71 -7.67 -2.38
C VAL A 93 2.27 -7.58 -1.89
N ASN A 94 1.26 -7.61 -2.77
CA ASN A 94 -0.15 -7.75 -2.38
C ASN A 94 -0.37 -9.00 -1.51
N GLN A 95 0.18 -10.16 -1.93
CA GLN A 95 0.04 -11.43 -1.18
C GLN A 95 0.73 -11.34 0.21
N ILE A 96 1.90 -10.70 0.29
CA ILE A 96 2.56 -10.41 1.56
C ILE A 96 1.64 -9.57 2.46
N CYS A 97 1.04 -8.51 1.90
CA CYS A 97 0.12 -7.64 2.64
C CYS A 97 -1.11 -8.41 3.15
N PHE A 98 -1.70 -9.28 2.34
CA PHE A 98 -2.81 -10.13 2.77
C PHE A 98 -2.43 -11.04 3.93
N ARG A 99 -1.22 -11.61 3.89
CA ARG A 99 -0.72 -12.45 4.97
C ARG A 99 -0.51 -11.65 6.26
N VAL A 100 0.03 -10.43 6.16
CA VAL A 100 0.23 -9.53 7.32
C VAL A 100 -1.11 -9.15 7.95
N ILE A 101 -2.12 -8.86 7.15
CA ILE A 101 -3.49 -8.57 7.62
C ILE A 101 -4.08 -9.78 8.36
N GLY A 102 -3.91 -10.99 7.81
CA GLY A 102 -4.33 -12.22 8.47
C GLY A 102 -3.58 -12.50 9.78
N ASN A 103 -2.29 -12.19 9.84
CA ASN A 103 -1.49 -12.30 11.05
C ASN A 103 -1.96 -11.34 12.15
N ASP A 104 -2.40 -10.11 11.80
CA ASP A 104 -2.97 -9.17 12.76
C ASP A 104 -4.26 -9.72 13.41
N LEU A 105 -5.10 -10.37 12.63
CA LEU A 105 -6.28 -11.04 13.17
C LEU A 105 -5.89 -12.18 14.13
N THR A 106 -4.85 -12.94 13.79
CA THR A 106 -4.29 -13.98 14.66
C THR A 106 -3.81 -13.39 15.99
N VAL A 107 -3.08 -12.27 15.96
CA VAL A 107 -2.63 -11.55 17.16
C VAL A 107 -3.82 -11.09 18.01
N THR A 108 -4.86 -10.55 17.38
CA THR A 108 -6.08 -10.10 18.07
C THR A 108 -6.74 -11.22 18.85
N PHE A 109 -6.99 -12.37 18.22
CA PHE A 109 -7.59 -13.52 18.88
C PHE A 109 -6.68 -14.13 19.95
N ALA A 110 -5.39 -14.20 19.70
CA ALA A 110 -4.43 -14.73 20.66
C ALA A 110 -4.30 -13.83 21.90
N ALA A 111 -4.40 -12.51 21.72
CA ALA A 111 -4.39 -11.57 22.83
C ALA A 111 -5.66 -11.68 23.69
N GLU A 112 -6.83 -11.85 23.05
CA GLU A 112 -8.12 -12.02 23.73
C GLU A 112 -8.22 -13.36 24.49
N ALA A 113 -7.55 -14.41 24.02
CA ALA A 113 -7.64 -15.77 24.57
C ALA A 113 -6.92 -15.97 25.91
N GLY A 114 -6.28 -14.95 26.49
CA GLY A 114 -5.71 -15.01 27.84
C GLY A 114 -6.76 -15.32 28.89
N GLN A 115 -6.36 -16.02 29.95
CA GLN A 115 -7.26 -16.37 31.05
C GLN A 115 -6.67 -15.91 32.39
N LEU A 116 -7.40 -15.07 33.12
CA LEU A 116 -7.00 -14.48 34.36
C LEU A 116 -5.61 -13.80 34.27
N GLN A 117 -4.60 -14.34 34.96
CA GLN A 117 -3.27 -13.75 35.02
C GLN A 117 -2.26 -14.36 34.04
N LEU A 118 -2.72 -15.06 33.01
CA LEU A 118 -1.82 -15.73 32.07
C LEU A 118 -2.37 -15.72 30.63
N ASN A 119 -1.49 -15.42 29.68
CA ASN A 119 -1.76 -15.63 28.26
C ASN A 119 -0.80 -16.65 27.69
N VAL A 120 -1.28 -17.87 27.46
CA VAL A 120 -0.48 -18.99 26.90
C VAL A 120 -0.32 -18.91 25.38
N MET A 121 -0.94 -17.92 24.72
CA MET A 121 -0.91 -17.74 23.26
C MET A 121 0.23 -16.80 22.79
N GLU A 122 1.09 -16.31 23.69
CA GLU A 122 2.23 -15.46 23.35
C GLU A 122 3.13 -16.01 22.23
N PRO A 123 3.44 -17.33 22.16
CA PRO A 123 4.26 -17.85 21.06
C PRO A 123 3.71 -17.57 19.67
N VAL A 124 2.40 -17.69 19.47
CA VAL A 124 1.79 -17.38 18.17
C VAL A 124 1.72 -15.88 17.92
N ILE A 125 1.56 -15.05 18.94
CA ILE A 125 1.62 -13.58 18.84
C ILE A 125 3.00 -13.17 18.31
N VAL A 126 4.07 -13.63 18.96
CA VAL A 126 5.45 -13.31 18.58
C VAL A 126 5.75 -13.83 17.17
N HIS A 127 5.35 -15.06 16.86
CA HIS A 127 5.55 -15.63 15.52
C HIS A 127 4.84 -14.79 14.43
N ALA A 128 3.59 -14.41 14.64
CA ALA A 128 2.81 -13.62 13.70
C ALA A 128 3.43 -12.24 13.45
N ILE A 129 3.87 -11.54 14.50
CA ILE A 129 4.50 -10.22 14.40
C ILE A 129 5.85 -10.32 13.68
N ILE A 130 6.75 -11.21 14.13
CA ILE A 130 8.09 -11.32 13.54
C ILE A 130 8.04 -11.78 12.09
N SER A 131 7.16 -12.73 11.75
CA SER A 131 6.99 -13.16 10.37
C SER A 131 6.47 -12.02 9.49
N SER A 132 5.54 -11.21 9.99
CA SER A 132 5.02 -10.02 9.29
C SER A 132 6.12 -9.00 9.02
N ILE A 133 6.95 -8.68 10.01
CA ILE A 133 8.09 -7.75 9.87
C ILE A 133 9.05 -8.27 8.79
N ARG A 134 9.44 -9.54 8.85
CA ARG A 134 10.39 -10.15 7.91
C ARG A 134 9.85 -10.14 6.48
N MET A 135 8.57 -10.47 6.30
CA MET A 135 7.93 -10.44 4.98
C MET A 135 7.84 -9.02 4.43
N LEU A 136 7.38 -8.05 5.23
CA LEU A 136 7.30 -6.65 4.82
C LEU A 136 8.66 -6.07 4.45
N LEU A 137 9.69 -6.31 5.27
CA LEU A 137 11.04 -5.81 5.00
C LEU A 137 11.57 -6.33 3.66
N ARG A 138 11.44 -7.64 3.41
CA ARG A 138 11.87 -8.24 2.14
C ARG A 138 11.00 -7.76 0.96
N GLY A 139 9.70 -7.70 1.15
CA GLY A 139 8.75 -7.25 0.13
C GLY A 139 8.97 -5.81 -0.29
N LEU A 140 9.15 -4.89 0.67
CA LEU A 140 9.42 -3.47 0.41
C LEU A 140 10.75 -3.27 -0.32
N THR A 141 11.80 -3.99 0.10
CA THR A 141 13.11 -3.91 -0.57
C THR A 141 13.00 -4.36 -2.03
N ARG A 142 12.29 -5.46 -2.29
CA ARG A 142 12.10 -5.98 -3.66
C ARG A 142 11.18 -5.06 -4.48
N LEU A 143 10.11 -4.53 -3.88
CA LEU A 143 9.23 -3.58 -4.55
C LEU A 143 10.01 -2.35 -5.04
N ARG A 144 10.86 -1.79 -4.17
CA ARG A 144 11.68 -0.64 -4.56
C ARG A 144 12.63 -1.00 -5.70
N VAL A 145 13.51 -1.97 -5.48
CA VAL A 145 14.64 -2.25 -6.39
C VAL A 145 14.21 -2.87 -7.72
N LEU A 146 13.19 -3.75 -7.69
CA LEU A 146 12.78 -4.51 -8.88
C LEU A 146 11.52 -3.94 -9.58
N CYS A 147 10.92 -2.89 -9.01
CA CYS A 147 9.72 -2.29 -9.60
C CYS A 147 9.86 -0.76 -9.62
N VAL A 148 9.84 -0.09 -8.45
CA VAL A 148 9.71 1.36 -8.35
C VAL A 148 10.86 2.10 -9.02
N ASP A 149 12.12 1.69 -8.75
CA ASP A 149 13.33 2.35 -9.27
C ASP A 149 13.42 2.29 -10.82
N GLY A 150 12.65 1.42 -11.47
CA GLY A 150 12.65 1.26 -12.93
C GLY A 150 11.33 1.61 -13.62
N ILE A 151 10.40 2.30 -12.95
CA ILE A 151 9.16 2.76 -13.55
C ILE A 151 9.46 3.84 -14.60
N THR A 152 8.83 3.72 -15.77
CA THR A 152 8.83 4.76 -16.82
C THR A 152 7.41 5.17 -17.18
N ALA A 153 7.21 6.41 -17.59
CA ALA A 153 5.92 6.91 -18.05
C ALA A 153 5.78 6.78 -19.56
N ASN A 154 4.57 6.49 -20.03
CA ASN A 154 4.18 6.58 -21.44
C ASN A 154 3.71 8.00 -21.75
N GLU A 155 4.63 8.97 -21.77
CA GLU A 155 4.36 10.41 -21.82
C GLU A 155 3.43 10.84 -22.94
N GLY A 156 3.63 10.31 -24.16
CA GLY A 156 2.77 10.60 -25.32
C GLY A 156 1.32 10.19 -25.06
N HIS A 157 1.13 8.96 -24.59
CA HIS A 157 -0.19 8.43 -24.25
C HIS A 157 -0.86 9.20 -23.12
N CYS A 158 -0.13 9.50 -22.05
CA CYS A 158 -0.64 10.32 -20.95
C CYS A 158 -1.06 11.71 -21.42
N LYS A 159 -0.27 12.34 -22.32
CA LYS A 159 -0.61 13.64 -22.93
C LYS A 159 -1.91 13.57 -23.73
N GLU A 160 -2.06 12.54 -24.56
CA GLU A 160 -3.29 12.32 -25.34
C GLU A 160 -4.51 12.15 -24.43
N LEU A 161 -4.40 11.36 -23.35
CA LEU A 161 -5.47 11.20 -22.37
C LEU A 161 -5.87 12.52 -21.71
N VAL A 162 -4.89 13.36 -21.34
CA VAL A 162 -5.16 14.68 -20.75
C VAL A 162 -5.83 15.59 -21.76
N LEU A 163 -5.32 15.70 -23.01
CA LEU A 163 -5.88 16.55 -24.03
C LEU A 163 -7.28 16.09 -24.49
N GLY A 164 -7.53 14.80 -24.48
CA GLY A 164 -8.85 14.22 -24.75
C GLY A 164 -9.84 14.32 -23.58
N SER A 165 -9.36 14.66 -22.37
CA SER A 165 -10.21 14.75 -21.18
C SER A 165 -11.07 16.00 -21.19
N ILE A 166 -12.35 15.84 -20.89
CA ILE A 166 -13.26 16.99 -20.65
C ILE A 166 -12.81 17.81 -19.42
N GLY A 167 -12.12 17.19 -18.48
CA GLY A 167 -11.59 17.85 -17.29
C GLY A 167 -10.65 19.03 -17.59
N ILE A 168 -10.04 19.07 -18.78
CA ILE A 168 -9.16 20.18 -19.21
C ILE A 168 -9.92 21.53 -19.27
N VAL A 169 -11.23 21.49 -19.45
CA VAL A 169 -12.09 22.70 -19.45
C VAL A 169 -11.99 23.45 -18.12
N THR A 170 -11.74 22.75 -17.01
CA THR A 170 -11.60 23.36 -15.69
C THR A 170 -10.40 24.31 -15.62
N ALA A 171 -9.31 23.98 -16.31
CA ALA A 171 -8.15 24.86 -16.40
C ALA A 171 -8.42 26.15 -17.20
N LEU A 172 -9.44 26.15 -18.05
CA LEU A 172 -9.86 27.29 -18.86
C LEU A 172 -10.87 28.19 -18.16
N ASN A 173 -11.46 27.77 -17.03
CA ASN A 173 -12.43 28.58 -16.26
C ASN A 173 -11.95 29.99 -15.93
N PRO A 174 -10.68 30.23 -15.53
CA PRO A 174 -10.21 31.59 -15.25
C PRO A 174 -10.23 32.51 -16.44
N VAL A 175 -10.18 31.98 -17.68
CA VAL A 175 -10.14 32.74 -18.93
C VAL A 175 -11.53 32.87 -19.56
N LEU A 176 -12.24 31.71 -19.68
CA LEU A 176 -13.53 31.64 -20.38
C LEU A 176 -14.74 31.93 -19.47
N GLY A 177 -14.57 31.83 -18.16
CA GLY A 177 -15.65 31.80 -17.18
C GLY A 177 -16.40 30.47 -17.17
N TYR A 178 -17.12 30.24 -16.07
CA TYR A 178 -17.81 28.96 -15.83
C TYR A 178 -18.88 28.62 -16.91
N GLU A 179 -19.69 29.60 -17.30
CA GLU A 179 -20.78 29.35 -18.27
C GLU A 179 -20.28 28.93 -19.64
N ASN A 180 -19.25 29.59 -20.17
CA ASN A 180 -18.66 29.27 -21.47
C ASN A 180 -17.92 27.92 -21.39
N SER A 181 -17.17 27.71 -20.33
CA SER A 181 -16.53 26.41 -20.06
C SER A 181 -17.53 25.26 -20.03
N ALA A 182 -18.69 25.46 -19.40
CA ALA A 182 -19.75 24.45 -19.36
C ALA A 182 -20.40 24.20 -20.73
N LYS A 183 -20.54 25.22 -21.58
CA LYS A 183 -21.04 25.08 -22.96
C LYS A 183 -20.05 24.27 -23.80
N VAL A 184 -18.76 24.62 -23.75
CA VAL A 184 -17.71 23.88 -24.46
C VAL A 184 -17.63 22.42 -24.03
N ALA A 185 -17.69 22.15 -22.73
CA ALA A 185 -17.69 20.78 -22.20
C ALA A 185 -18.89 19.96 -22.73
N LYS A 186 -20.10 20.53 -22.73
CA LYS A 186 -21.30 19.87 -23.26
C LYS A 186 -21.19 19.62 -24.76
N ARG A 187 -20.65 20.57 -25.51
CA ARG A 187 -20.42 20.45 -26.94
C ARG A 187 -19.38 19.37 -27.25
N ALA A 188 -18.27 19.34 -26.52
CA ALA A 188 -17.24 18.31 -26.65
C ALA A 188 -17.79 16.90 -26.45
N LEU A 189 -18.63 16.70 -25.41
CA LEU A 189 -19.32 15.42 -25.16
C LEU A 189 -20.27 15.04 -26.29
N LYS A 190 -21.08 15.99 -26.76
CA LYS A 190 -22.11 15.75 -27.79
C LYS A 190 -21.49 15.41 -29.16
N GLU A 191 -20.41 16.11 -29.52
CA GLU A 191 -19.74 15.98 -30.81
C GLU A 191 -18.60 14.97 -30.79
N ASN A 192 -18.27 14.39 -29.62
CA ASN A 192 -17.13 13.51 -29.39
C ASN A 192 -15.82 14.13 -29.90
N ARG A 193 -15.60 15.41 -29.56
CA ARG A 193 -14.44 16.20 -29.99
C ARG A 193 -13.63 16.69 -28.76
N SER A 194 -12.36 16.96 -28.98
CA SER A 194 -11.49 17.52 -27.98
C SER A 194 -11.95 18.91 -27.54
N VAL A 195 -11.96 19.19 -26.23
CA VAL A 195 -12.19 20.54 -25.68
C VAL A 195 -11.18 21.53 -26.27
N TYR A 196 -9.93 21.12 -26.42
CA TYR A 196 -8.86 21.94 -26.98
C TYR A 196 -9.18 22.42 -28.39
N ASP A 197 -9.62 21.53 -29.27
CA ASP A 197 -9.97 21.87 -30.66
C ASP A 197 -11.17 22.82 -30.73
N LEU A 198 -12.18 22.59 -29.88
CA LEU A 198 -13.38 23.44 -29.83
C LEU A 198 -13.09 24.86 -29.33
N VAL A 199 -12.20 25.01 -28.37
CA VAL A 199 -11.78 26.32 -27.87
C VAL A 199 -10.99 27.08 -28.93
N LEU A 200 -10.13 26.42 -29.69
CA LEU A 200 -9.39 27.07 -30.79
C LEU A 200 -10.30 27.48 -31.97
N GLU A 201 -11.43 26.79 -32.18
CA GLU A 201 -12.42 27.19 -33.19
C GLU A 201 -13.28 28.40 -32.78
N GLU A 202 -13.52 28.56 -31.49
CA GLU A 202 -14.35 29.66 -30.97
C GLU A 202 -13.58 30.96 -30.71
N GLY A 203 -12.22 30.95 -30.84
CA GLY A 203 -11.32 32.10 -30.68
C GLY A 203 -11.00 32.41 -29.23
#